data_9a8847b3351e7c350a5baf961b5ea57d
#
_entry.id   9a8847b3351e7c350a5baf961b5ea57d
#
_cell.length_a   1.000
_cell.length_b   1.000
_cell.length_c   1.000
_cell.angle_alpha   90.00
_cell.angle_beta   90.00
_cell.angle_gamma   90.00
#
_symmetry.space_group_name_H-M   'P 1'
#
loop_
_entity.id
_entity.type
_entity.pdbx_description
1 polymer ?
#
loop_
_entity_poly.entity_id
_entity_poly.type
_entity_poly.pdbx_seq_one_letter_code
_entity_poly.pdbx_strand_id
1 'polypeptide(L)'
;MEALIAIARLTGGRARAGRVRTALALAVPIVARALVAPALLAASSTAWAQLDAGKSTIVAVSRQMGVPVEGRFVKFDAQINFDPAKPAAGTARLTVDTGSYDLGDASYNNSVRGPEWFDAKAYPQATFVSTSITPTGPNQYGVGGNMTIKGHTQPVVAPVVLTQQGATQTFDGTLPIHRLAFDIGTGEWKDTSTVADEVLIKFHIVVRK
;
A
#
# COMPACT_ATOMS: atom_id res chain seq x y z
N MET A 1 3.89 -34.73 -43.81
CA MET A 1 3.15 -35.75 -44.58
C MET A 1 1.70 -35.44 -44.39
N GLU A 2 1.18 -34.71 -45.32
CA GLU A 2 0.32 -35.15 -46.42
C GLU A 2 -1.01 -35.66 -45.87
N ALA A 3 -2.06 -35.07 -46.20
CA ALA A 3 -2.77 -34.86 -47.49
C ALA A 3 -4.11 -35.56 -47.32
N LEU A 4 -5.17 -35.27 -47.85
CA LEU A 4 -5.72 -34.67 -49.08
C LEU A 4 -7.24 -34.89 -49.03
N ILE A 5 -8.06 -33.88 -49.32
CA ILE A 5 -8.89 -33.73 -50.52
C ILE A 5 -9.89 -34.89 -50.87
N ALA A 6 -11.18 -34.52 -51.04
CA ALA A 6 -12.01 -34.73 -52.22
C ALA A 6 -13.50 -34.47 -51.89
N ILE A 7 -14.15 -33.47 -52.43
CA ILE A 7 -14.75 -33.31 -53.78
C ILE A 7 -15.82 -34.41 -54.14
N ALA A 8 -17.02 -34.02 -54.36
CA ALA A 8 -17.81 -34.07 -55.54
C ALA A 8 -19.32 -34.11 -55.21
N ARG A 9 -20.06 -33.18 -55.64
CA ARG A 9 -20.73 -32.98 -56.97
C ARG A 9 -22.02 -33.77 -57.16
N LEU A 10 -23.03 -32.94 -57.42
CA LEU A 10 -24.05 -33.04 -58.55
C LEU A 10 -25.22 -34.01 -58.33
N THR A 11 -26.40 -33.55 -58.45
CA THR A 11 -27.33 -33.32 -59.60
C THR A 11 -28.68 -32.98 -58.99
N GLY A 12 -29.46 -32.00 -59.36
CA GLY A 12 -30.03 -31.74 -60.61
C GLY A 12 -31.52 -32.22 -60.62
N GLY A 13 -32.49 -31.30 -60.58
CA GLY A 13 -33.89 -31.65 -60.68
C GLY A 13 -34.76 -30.42 -60.90
N ARG A 14 -35.27 -30.32 -62.12
CA ARG A 14 -36.03 -29.21 -62.69
C ARG A 14 -37.45 -29.08 -62.19
N ALA A 15 -37.85 -27.83 -62.03
CA ALA A 15 -39.10 -27.18 -62.49
C ALA A 15 -40.47 -27.80 -62.27
N ARG A 16 -41.35 -27.01 -61.62
CA ARG A 16 -42.67 -26.75 -62.16
C ARG A 16 -43.20 -25.40 -61.62
N ALA A 17 -43.59 -24.61 -62.61
CA ALA A 17 -44.29 -23.34 -62.48
C ALA A 17 -45.73 -23.55 -61.95
N GLY A 18 -46.15 -22.71 -61.03
CA GLY A 18 -47.53 -22.59 -60.60
C GLY A 18 -47.83 -21.13 -60.21
N ARG A 19 -48.74 -20.57 -61.01
CA ARG A 19 -49.12 -19.15 -61.01
C ARG A 19 -49.92 -18.72 -59.80
N VAL A 20 -49.57 -17.50 -59.30
CA VAL A 20 -50.46 -16.38 -58.95
C VAL A 20 -51.47 -16.56 -57.83
N ARG A 21 -51.29 -15.77 -56.78
CA ARG A 21 -52.31 -14.84 -56.27
C ARG A 21 -51.68 -13.78 -55.40
N THR A 22 -51.80 -12.55 -55.88
CA THR A 22 -51.48 -11.30 -55.24
C THR A 22 -52.30 -11.17 -53.96
N ALA A 23 -51.68 -11.09 -52.81
CA ALA A 23 -52.28 -10.56 -51.58
C ALA A 23 -51.36 -9.47 -51.08
N LEU A 24 -51.83 -8.24 -51.18
CA LEU A 24 -51.24 -7.03 -50.71
C LEU A 24 -51.38 -7.04 -49.18
N ALA A 25 -50.35 -7.40 -48.45
CA ALA A 25 -50.30 -7.27 -47.02
C ALA A 25 -49.39 -6.07 -46.65
N LEU A 26 -50.02 -5.04 -46.12
CA LEU A 26 -49.33 -3.89 -45.52
C LEU A 26 -48.43 -4.38 -44.40
N ALA A 27 -47.13 -4.35 -44.63
CA ALA A 27 -46.13 -4.56 -43.59
C ALA A 27 -45.95 -3.25 -42.80
N VAL A 28 -46.46 -3.22 -41.59
CA VAL A 28 -46.14 -2.20 -40.58
C VAL A 28 -44.72 -2.48 -40.07
N PRO A 29 -43.77 -1.55 -40.17
CA PRO A 29 -42.45 -1.77 -39.57
C PRO A 29 -42.55 -1.65 -38.05
N ILE A 30 -42.37 -2.77 -37.35
CA ILE A 30 -42.14 -2.78 -35.91
C ILE A 30 -40.75 -2.19 -35.68
N VAL A 31 -40.70 -0.91 -35.30
CA VAL A 31 -39.48 -0.27 -34.81
C VAL A 31 -39.18 -0.88 -33.45
N ALA A 32 -38.32 -1.86 -33.42
CA ALA A 32 -37.73 -2.38 -32.17
C ALA A 32 -36.85 -1.29 -31.57
N ARG A 33 -37.40 -0.54 -30.62
CA ARG A 33 -36.62 0.34 -29.72
C ARG A 33 -35.75 -0.56 -28.84
N ALA A 34 -34.48 -0.70 -29.21
CA ALA A 34 -33.48 -1.25 -28.35
C ALA A 34 -33.30 -0.29 -27.15
N LEU A 35 -33.80 -0.70 -25.98
CA LEU A 35 -33.51 -0.06 -24.69
C LEU A 35 -32.05 -0.35 -24.37
N VAL A 36 -31.16 0.54 -24.76
CA VAL A 36 -29.79 0.57 -24.25
C VAL A 36 -29.87 1.06 -22.79
N ALA A 37 -29.88 0.12 -21.85
CA ALA A 37 -29.73 0.44 -20.45
C ALA A 37 -28.29 0.93 -20.23
N PRO A 38 -28.07 2.13 -19.68
CA PRO A 38 -26.73 2.53 -19.30
C PRO A 38 -26.31 1.65 -18.12
N ALA A 39 -25.34 0.78 -18.32
CA ALA A 39 -24.64 0.12 -17.23
C ALA A 39 -23.89 1.20 -16.44
N LEU A 40 -24.43 1.61 -15.31
CA LEU A 40 -23.70 2.41 -14.33
C LEU A 40 -22.54 1.55 -13.79
N LEU A 41 -21.36 1.74 -14.34
CA LEU A 41 -20.14 1.30 -13.71
C LEU A 41 -20.01 2.09 -12.39
N ALA A 42 -20.41 1.49 -11.28
CA ALA A 42 -20.08 1.97 -9.96
C ALA A 42 -18.57 1.89 -9.82
N ALA A 43 -17.88 2.99 -10.07
CA ALA A 43 -16.48 3.14 -9.70
C ALA A 43 -16.42 3.08 -8.17
N SER A 44 -16.00 1.92 -7.64
CA SER A 44 -15.70 1.77 -6.22
C SER A 44 -14.47 2.65 -5.94
N SER A 45 -14.69 3.89 -5.50
CA SER A 45 -13.63 4.74 -4.99
C SER A 45 -13.09 4.07 -3.72
N THR A 46 -11.89 3.54 -3.77
CA THR A 46 -11.14 3.13 -2.57
C THR A 46 -10.83 4.40 -1.79
N ALA A 47 -11.69 4.73 -0.84
CA ALA A 47 -11.42 5.84 0.06
C ALA A 47 -10.29 5.43 1.01
N TRP A 48 -9.14 6.07 0.87
CA TRP A 48 -8.07 5.97 1.85
C TRP A 48 -8.52 6.59 3.17
N ALA A 49 -8.23 5.93 4.28
CA ALA A 49 -8.49 6.50 5.57
C ALA A 49 -7.59 7.72 5.79
N GLN A 50 -8.16 8.81 6.29
CA GLN A 50 -7.44 10.06 6.53
C GLN A 50 -6.64 9.98 7.83
N LEU A 51 -5.33 10.30 7.76
CA LEU A 51 -4.46 10.39 8.93
C LEU A 51 -4.91 11.53 9.85
N ASP A 52 -5.08 11.25 11.14
CA ASP A 52 -5.18 12.24 12.21
C ASP A 52 -3.78 12.51 12.77
N ALA A 53 -3.04 13.42 12.11
CA ALA A 53 -1.66 13.72 12.47
C ALA A 53 -1.52 14.27 13.91
N GLY A 54 -2.55 14.97 14.41
CA GLY A 54 -2.52 15.53 15.77
C GLY A 54 -2.64 14.47 16.87
N LYS A 55 -3.10 13.26 16.52
CA LYS A 55 -3.21 12.12 17.45
C LYS A 55 -2.22 11.01 17.15
N SER A 56 -1.44 11.14 16.09
CA SER A 56 -0.50 10.11 15.68
C SER A 56 0.94 10.47 16.08
N THR A 57 1.73 9.45 16.38
CA THR A 57 3.14 9.62 16.75
C THR A 57 4.02 8.54 16.15
N ILE A 58 5.25 8.92 15.80
CA ILE A 58 6.32 7.99 15.44
C ILE A 58 7.57 8.39 16.23
N VAL A 59 8.06 7.48 17.07
CA VAL A 59 9.19 7.68 17.97
C VAL A 59 10.24 6.62 17.70
N ALA A 60 11.50 7.02 17.53
CA ALA A 60 12.62 6.10 17.50
C ALA A 60 13.32 6.12 18.87
N VAL A 61 13.50 4.94 19.44
CA VAL A 61 14.22 4.74 20.70
C VAL A 61 15.53 4.04 20.39
N SER A 62 16.63 4.75 20.50
CA SER A 62 18.00 4.22 20.42
C SER A 62 18.57 4.05 21.81
N ARG A 63 19.74 3.40 21.92
CA ARG A 63 20.53 3.35 23.18
C ARG A 63 21.89 3.94 22.93
N GLN A 64 22.27 4.94 23.72
CA GLN A 64 23.60 5.53 23.71
C GLN A 64 24.29 5.18 25.03
N MET A 65 25.41 4.44 24.97
CA MET A 65 26.09 3.90 26.15
C MET A 65 25.13 3.22 27.14
N GLY A 66 24.17 2.44 26.60
CA GLY A 66 23.15 1.74 27.39
C GLY A 66 21.95 2.60 27.82
N VAL A 67 22.01 3.93 27.71
CA VAL A 67 20.93 4.84 28.10
C VAL A 67 19.94 5.00 26.93
N PRO A 68 18.62 4.83 27.15
CA PRO A 68 17.63 5.08 26.13
C PRO A 68 17.59 6.57 25.74
N VAL A 69 17.61 6.82 24.44
CA VAL A 69 17.46 8.15 23.84
C VAL A 69 16.27 8.09 22.89
N GLU A 70 15.26 8.92 23.15
CA GLU A 70 14.05 8.99 22.34
C GLU A 70 14.09 10.23 21.43
N GLY A 71 13.80 10.02 20.16
CA GLY A 71 13.54 11.10 19.21
C GLY A 71 12.25 10.83 18.46
N ARG A 72 11.55 11.89 18.06
CA ARG A 72 10.30 11.78 17.35
C ARG A 72 10.39 12.35 15.93
N PHE A 73 9.64 11.78 15.03
CA PHE A 73 9.42 12.37 13.70
C PHE A 73 8.18 13.26 13.78
N VAL A 74 8.37 14.57 13.54
CA VAL A 74 7.29 15.57 13.66
C VAL A 74 6.46 15.67 12.39
N LYS A 75 7.03 15.27 11.23
CA LYS A 75 6.36 15.29 9.94
C LYS A 75 6.35 13.91 9.31
N PHE A 76 5.18 13.38 9.12
CA PHE A 76 4.95 12.11 8.45
C PHE A 76 3.54 12.07 7.85
N ASP A 77 3.33 11.15 6.92
CA ASP A 77 2.04 10.81 6.33
C ASP A 77 1.81 9.30 6.38
N ALA A 78 0.57 8.90 6.48
CA ALA A 78 0.17 7.50 6.46
C ALA A 78 -1.09 7.32 5.59
N GLN A 79 -0.96 6.47 4.60
CA GLN A 79 -2.05 6.03 3.73
C GLN A 79 -2.36 4.58 4.08
N ILE A 80 -3.50 4.36 4.72
CA ILE A 80 -3.91 3.04 5.19
C ILE A 80 -5.29 2.74 4.61
N ASN A 81 -5.39 1.59 3.95
CA ASN A 81 -6.66 0.99 3.58
C ASN A 81 -6.73 -0.38 4.25
N PHE A 82 -7.55 -0.51 5.29
CA PHE A 82 -7.61 -1.72 6.07
C PHE A 82 -9.05 -2.06 6.48
N ASP A 83 -9.42 -3.32 6.21
CA ASP A 83 -10.67 -3.95 6.66
C ASP A 83 -10.32 -5.20 7.47
N PRO A 84 -10.65 -5.26 8.78
CA PRO A 84 -10.39 -6.42 9.60
C PRO A 84 -11.05 -7.72 9.11
N ALA A 85 -12.15 -7.61 8.33
CA ALA A 85 -12.81 -8.77 7.72
C ALA A 85 -12.03 -9.32 6.51
N LYS A 86 -11.14 -8.52 5.91
CA LYS A 86 -10.34 -8.87 4.72
C LYS A 86 -8.89 -8.40 4.87
N PRO A 87 -8.15 -8.84 5.88
CA PRO A 87 -6.84 -8.31 6.21
C PRO A 87 -5.82 -8.46 5.08
N ALA A 88 -5.88 -9.55 4.33
CA ALA A 88 -4.95 -9.79 3.21
C ALA A 88 -5.10 -8.81 2.03
N ALA A 89 -6.25 -8.12 1.92
CA ALA A 89 -6.48 -7.08 0.92
C ALA A 89 -6.05 -5.68 1.42
N GLY A 90 -5.63 -5.59 2.68
CA GLY A 90 -5.18 -4.34 3.29
C GLY A 90 -3.87 -3.83 2.73
N THR A 91 -3.69 -2.52 2.74
CA THR A 91 -2.46 -1.86 2.33
C THR A 91 -2.11 -0.74 3.30
N ALA A 92 -0.82 -0.54 3.53
CA ALA A 92 -0.30 0.55 4.34
C ALA A 92 0.95 1.15 3.70
N ARG A 93 1.00 2.48 3.64
CA ARG A 93 2.17 3.23 3.22
C ARG A 93 2.41 4.34 4.25
N LEU A 94 3.63 4.39 4.79
CA LEU A 94 4.10 5.48 5.62
C LEU A 94 5.21 6.21 4.90
N THR A 95 5.22 7.54 5.04
CA THR A 95 6.29 8.41 4.56
C THR A 95 6.66 9.35 5.70
N VAL A 96 7.93 9.40 6.03
CA VAL A 96 8.46 10.20 7.14
C VAL A 96 9.49 11.18 6.60
N ASP A 97 9.37 12.45 6.95
CA ASP A 97 10.39 13.46 6.66
C ASP A 97 11.58 13.26 7.62
N THR A 98 12.73 12.83 7.09
CA THR A 98 13.94 12.55 7.87
C THR A 98 14.52 13.82 8.52
N GLY A 99 14.34 14.97 7.89
CA GLY A 99 14.71 16.27 8.43
C GLY A 99 13.84 16.73 9.59
N SER A 100 12.72 16.06 9.84
CA SER A 100 11.81 16.37 10.94
C SER A 100 12.13 15.63 12.24
N TYR A 101 13.21 14.82 12.27
CA TYR A 101 13.60 14.11 13.50
C TYR A 101 14.02 15.09 14.57
N ASP A 102 13.43 14.94 15.76
CA ASP A 102 13.58 15.85 16.88
C ASP A 102 13.97 15.08 18.14
N LEU A 103 15.16 15.39 18.67
CA LEU A 103 15.76 14.88 19.91
C LEU A 103 15.59 15.88 21.08
N GLY A 104 14.87 17.00 20.87
CA GLY A 104 14.67 18.04 21.87
C GLY A 104 15.80 19.06 21.97
N ASP A 105 16.88 18.91 21.19
CA ASP A 105 18.01 19.83 21.16
C ASP A 105 18.43 20.13 19.70
N ALA A 106 18.62 21.41 19.38
CA ALA A 106 18.90 21.85 18.02
C ALA A 106 20.26 21.35 17.50
N SER A 107 21.27 21.20 18.37
CA SER A 107 22.60 20.72 17.98
C SER A 107 22.54 19.24 17.60
N TYR A 108 21.88 18.42 18.43
CA TYR A 108 21.67 17.01 18.12
C TYR A 108 20.80 16.82 16.89
N ASN A 109 19.75 17.63 16.74
CA ASN A 109 18.90 17.60 15.54
C ASN A 109 19.69 17.90 14.26
N ASN A 110 20.61 18.85 14.29
CA ASN A 110 21.48 19.17 13.16
C ASN A 110 22.45 18.01 12.86
N SER A 111 23.02 17.40 13.89
CA SER A 111 23.94 16.25 13.72
C SER A 111 23.24 15.06 13.06
N VAL A 112 22.06 14.67 13.52
CA VAL A 112 21.34 13.52 12.97
C VAL A 112 20.78 13.76 11.57
N ARG A 113 20.64 15.00 11.13
CA ARG A 113 20.31 15.36 9.74
C ARG A 113 21.51 15.26 8.80
N GLY A 114 22.70 15.18 9.34
CA GLY A 114 23.97 15.15 8.58
C GLY A 114 24.22 13.82 7.87
N PRO A 115 25.28 13.77 7.02
CA PRO A 115 25.57 12.65 6.13
C PRO A 115 25.93 11.35 6.86
N GLU A 116 26.48 11.41 8.06
CA GLU A 116 26.76 10.22 8.86
C GLU A 116 25.50 9.55 9.40
N TRP A 117 24.40 10.28 9.49
CA TRP A 117 23.12 9.81 9.98
C TRP A 117 22.10 9.73 8.85
N PHE A 118 21.02 10.50 8.91
CA PHE A 118 19.95 10.42 7.92
C PHE A 118 20.32 10.97 6.55
N ASP A 119 21.33 11.86 6.47
CA ASP A 119 21.64 12.65 5.26
C ASP A 119 20.35 13.24 4.64
N ALA A 120 19.61 13.95 5.46
CA ALA A 120 18.25 14.41 5.16
C ALA A 120 18.20 15.32 3.91
N LYS A 121 19.33 15.91 3.51
CA LYS A 121 19.43 16.73 2.29
C LYS A 121 19.39 15.83 1.04
N ALA A 122 20.08 14.70 1.04
CA ALA A 122 20.12 13.75 -0.07
C ALA A 122 18.93 12.79 -0.01
N TYR A 123 18.50 12.42 1.19
CA TYR A 123 17.42 11.45 1.45
C TYR A 123 16.34 12.05 2.35
N PRO A 124 15.53 12.99 1.83
CA PRO A 124 14.57 13.74 2.65
C PRO A 124 13.43 12.87 3.22
N GLN A 125 13.25 11.66 2.71
CA GLN A 125 12.17 10.78 3.11
C GLN A 125 12.66 9.38 3.46
N ALA A 126 12.11 8.82 4.54
CA ALA A 126 12.07 7.40 4.80
C ALA A 126 10.65 6.87 4.51
N THR A 127 10.55 5.64 4.01
CA THR A 127 9.26 5.06 3.63
C THR A 127 9.11 3.64 4.13
N PHE A 128 7.87 3.25 4.43
CA PHE A 128 7.46 1.87 4.60
C PHE A 128 6.30 1.58 3.65
N VAL A 129 6.37 0.46 2.93
CA VAL A 129 5.30 0.00 2.03
C VAL A 129 4.98 -1.45 2.37
N SER A 130 3.74 -1.71 2.79
CA SER A 130 3.31 -3.07 3.12
C SER A 130 3.28 -3.97 1.88
N THR A 131 3.66 -5.22 2.07
CA THR A 131 3.55 -6.30 1.06
C THR A 131 2.59 -7.39 1.49
N SER A 132 2.32 -7.50 2.80
CA SER A 132 1.39 -8.47 3.36
C SER A 132 0.86 -8.00 4.70
N ILE A 133 -0.39 -8.38 5.02
CA ILE A 133 -0.98 -8.20 6.34
C ILE A 133 -1.58 -9.53 6.76
N THR A 134 -1.04 -10.12 7.83
CA THR A 134 -1.41 -11.45 8.31
C THR A 134 -1.93 -11.35 9.74
N PRO A 135 -3.11 -11.88 10.06
CA PRO A 135 -3.58 -11.97 11.44
C PRO A 135 -2.65 -12.85 12.29
N THR A 136 -2.30 -12.39 13.48
CA THR A 136 -1.48 -13.14 14.46
C THR A 136 -2.22 -13.43 15.77
N GLY A 137 -3.38 -12.80 15.96
CA GLY A 137 -4.26 -12.96 17.11
C GLY A 137 -5.47 -12.05 17.03
N PRO A 138 -6.34 -12.00 18.06
CA PRO A 138 -7.46 -11.07 18.11
C PRO A 138 -6.97 -9.62 18.01
N ASN A 139 -7.39 -8.92 16.96
CA ASN A 139 -6.96 -7.54 16.65
C ASN A 139 -5.43 -7.36 16.52
N GLN A 140 -4.68 -8.43 16.31
CA GLN A 140 -3.24 -8.40 16.15
C GLN A 140 -2.85 -8.86 14.75
N TYR A 141 -1.89 -8.16 14.16
CA TYR A 141 -1.46 -8.38 12.78
C TYR A 141 0.06 -8.29 12.66
N GLY A 142 0.63 -9.14 11.84
CA GLY A 142 1.98 -8.99 11.30
C GLY A 142 1.90 -8.25 9.97
N VAL A 143 2.42 -7.03 9.90
CA VAL A 143 2.46 -6.24 8.68
C VAL A 143 3.84 -6.35 8.07
N GLY A 144 3.97 -7.25 7.09
CA GLY A 144 5.19 -7.40 6.30
C GLY A 144 5.30 -6.28 5.27
N GLY A 145 6.50 -5.77 5.04
CA GLY A 145 6.72 -4.70 4.08
C GLY A 145 8.19 -4.38 3.85
N ASN A 146 8.42 -3.45 2.95
CA ASN A 146 9.74 -2.92 2.63
C ASN A 146 9.90 -1.55 3.29
N MET A 147 10.92 -1.43 4.14
CA MET A 147 11.34 -0.17 4.75
C MET A 147 12.55 0.36 4.01
N THR A 148 12.47 1.61 3.58
CA THR A 148 13.59 2.30 2.91
C THR A 148 13.99 3.51 3.72
N ILE A 149 15.26 3.55 4.15
CA ILE A 149 15.87 4.69 4.85
C ILE A 149 17.22 4.95 4.20
N LYS A 150 17.55 6.20 3.94
CA LYS A 150 18.85 6.64 3.36
C LYS A 150 19.21 5.84 2.08
N GLY A 151 18.21 5.53 1.23
CA GLY A 151 18.41 4.75 0.01
C GLY A 151 18.52 3.24 0.18
N HIS A 152 18.64 2.73 1.40
CA HIS A 152 18.71 1.28 1.70
C HIS A 152 17.33 0.72 1.99
N THR A 153 16.99 -0.40 1.37
CA THR A 153 15.69 -1.07 1.55
C THR A 153 15.88 -2.40 2.24
N GLN A 154 15.12 -2.63 3.32
CA GLN A 154 15.11 -3.87 4.07
C GLN A 154 13.68 -4.40 4.21
N PRO A 155 13.47 -5.72 4.06
CA PRO A 155 12.20 -6.33 4.42
C PRO A 155 12.06 -6.38 5.94
N VAL A 156 10.91 -5.96 6.44
CA VAL A 156 10.60 -5.95 7.88
C VAL A 156 9.19 -6.46 8.11
N VAL A 157 8.92 -6.93 9.33
CA VAL A 157 7.57 -7.30 9.77
C VAL A 157 7.25 -6.52 11.04
N ALA A 158 6.30 -5.60 10.94
CA ALA A 158 5.85 -4.79 12.07
C ALA A 158 4.70 -5.53 12.79
N PRO A 159 4.84 -5.83 14.09
CA PRO A 159 3.72 -6.26 14.91
C PRO A 159 2.79 -5.08 15.15
N VAL A 160 1.49 -5.26 14.89
CA VAL A 160 0.48 -4.21 14.98
C VAL A 160 -0.70 -4.68 15.79
N VAL A 161 -1.15 -3.85 16.72
CA VAL A 161 -2.42 -4.00 17.43
C VAL A 161 -3.40 -2.98 16.88
N LEU A 162 -4.59 -3.44 16.46
CA LEU A 162 -5.67 -2.59 15.98
C LEU A 162 -6.66 -2.32 17.10
N THR A 163 -6.98 -1.05 17.32
CA THR A 163 -8.15 -0.62 18.08
C THR A 163 -9.11 0.10 17.14
N GLN A 164 -10.38 -0.29 17.16
CA GLN A 164 -11.41 0.34 16.33
C GLN A 164 -12.51 0.93 17.20
N GLN A 165 -12.81 2.20 16.98
CA GLN A 165 -13.88 2.94 17.65
C GLN A 165 -14.70 3.72 16.60
N GLY A 166 -15.84 3.16 16.21
CA GLY A 166 -16.65 3.73 15.12
C GLY A 166 -15.87 3.80 13.81
N ALA A 167 -15.76 4.99 13.24
CA ALA A 167 -14.99 5.25 12.00
C ALA A 167 -13.49 5.43 12.23
N THR A 168 -13.03 5.46 13.49
CA THR A 168 -11.62 5.66 13.83
C THR A 168 -10.93 4.30 14.01
N GLN A 169 -9.80 4.13 13.37
CA GLN A 169 -8.88 3.01 13.53
C GLN A 169 -7.56 3.52 14.08
N THR A 170 -7.05 2.83 15.11
CA THR A 170 -5.75 3.10 15.71
C THR A 170 -4.86 1.88 15.55
N PHE A 171 -3.65 2.10 15.05
CA PHE A 171 -2.65 1.07 14.82
C PHE A 171 -1.44 1.35 15.71
N ASP A 172 -1.22 0.48 16.68
CA ASP A 172 -0.13 0.57 17.65
C ASP A 172 0.90 -0.52 17.40
N GLY A 173 2.17 -0.19 17.52
CA GLY A 173 3.22 -1.20 17.42
C GLY A 173 4.60 -0.71 17.77
N THR A 174 5.51 -1.68 17.90
CA THR A 174 6.94 -1.44 18.07
C THR A 174 7.70 -2.34 17.13
N LEU A 175 8.47 -1.73 16.22
CA LEU A 175 9.27 -2.42 15.22
C LEU A 175 10.75 -2.25 15.57
N PRO A 176 11.47 -3.32 15.92
CA PRO A 176 12.92 -3.27 16.03
C PRO A 176 13.54 -3.24 14.63
N ILE A 177 14.53 -2.37 14.44
CA ILE A 177 15.35 -2.30 13.23
C ILE A 177 16.83 -2.25 13.61
N HIS A 178 17.70 -2.61 12.67
CA HIS A 178 19.14 -2.46 12.77
C HIS A 178 19.57 -1.23 11.98
N ARG A 179 20.01 -0.16 12.68
CA ARG A 179 20.36 1.11 12.04
C ARG A 179 21.48 1.00 11.00
N LEU A 180 22.45 0.11 11.27
CA LEU A 180 23.59 -0.09 10.37
C LEU A 180 23.18 -0.73 9.04
N ALA A 181 22.07 -1.48 8.98
CA ALA A 181 21.52 -2.00 7.74
C ALA A 181 20.98 -0.91 6.80
N PHE A 182 20.84 0.31 7.30
CA PHE A 182 20.41 1.50 6.56
C PHE A 182 21.51 2.57 6.47
N ASP A 183 22.75 2.25 6.83
CA ASP A 183 23.86 3.21 6.90
C ASP A 183 23.58 4.43 7.80
N ILE A 184 22.82 4.24 8.86
CA ILE A 184 22.54 5.25 9.88
C ILE A 184 23.61 5.18 10.97
N GLY A 185 24.32 6.27 11.19
CA GLY A 185 25.46 6.35 12.12
C GLY A 185 26.69 5.66 11.54
N THR A 186 27.23 6.24 10.48
CA THR A 186 28.48 5.83 9.82
C THR A 186 29.69 6.51 10.47
N GLY A 187 30.91 6.23 9.98
CA GLY A 187 32.13 6.80 10.55
C GLY A 187 32.38 6.31 11.97
N GLU A 188 32.62 7.24 12.87
CA GLU A 188 32.85 6.94 14.30
C GLU A 188 31.61 6.37 15.01
N TRP A 189 30.41 6.64 14.48
CA TRP A 189 29.14 6.15 15.03
C TRP A 189 28.84 4.67 14.70
N LYS A 190 29.71 4.01 13.94
CA LYS A 190 29.59 2.55 13.68
C LYS A 190 29.84 1.71 14.94
N ASP A 191 30.54 2.26 15.92
CA ASP A 191 30.79 1.57 17.17
C ASP A 191 29.47 1.38 17.95
N THR A 192 29.03 0.12 18.01
CA THR A 192 27.78 -0.26 18.67
C THR A 192 27.84 -0.22 20.19
N SER A 193 29.04 -0.06 20.77
CA SER A 193 29.22 0.20 22.21
C SER A 193 28.82 1.64 22.57
N THR A 194 29.02 2.58 21.65
CA THR A 194 28.62 3.99 21.81
C THR A 194 27.14 4.18 21.48
N VAL A 195 26.70 3.73 20.30
CA VAL A 195 25.28 3.77 19.91
C VAL A 195 24.87 2.39 19.44
N ALA A 196 23.94 1.75 20.15
CA ALA A 196 23.46 0.42 19.83
C ALA A 196 22.96 0.32 18.39
N ASP A 197 23.16 -0.84 17.76
CA ASP A 197 22.65 -1.09 16.40
C ASP A 197 21.13 -1.20 16.36
N GLU A 198 20.53 -1.82 17.38
CA GLU A 198 19.08 -1.94 17.48
C GLU A 198 18.44 -0.58 17.84
N VAL A 199 17.41 -0.22 17.06
CA VAL A 199 16.54 0.93 17.31
C VAL A 199 15.09 0.45 17.30
N LEU A 200 14.32 0.83 18.30
CA LEU A 200 12.90 0.52 18.39
C LEU A 200 12.06 1.64 17.79
N ILE A 201 11.37 1.38 16.71
CA ILE A 201 10.41 2.34 16.14
C ILE A 201 9.05 2.07 16.78
N LYS A 202 8.64 2.93 17.69
CA LYS A 202 7.30 2.93 18.30
C LYS A 202 6.38 3.82 17.47
N PHE A 203 5.22 3.31 17.12
CA PHE A 203 4.23 4.07 16.37
C PHE A 203 2.84 3.94 16.96
N HIS A 204 2.13 5.03 16.90
CA HIS A 204 0.70 5.15 17.22
C HIS A 204 0.07 5.94 16.08
N ILE A 205 -0.66 5.26 15.20
CA ILE A 205 -1.22 5.86 13.99
C ILE A 205 -2.74 5.82 14.06
N VAL A 206 -3.35 6.98 14.05
CA VAL A 206 -4.79 7.17 14.09
C VAL A 206 -5.28 7.61 12.72
N VAL A 207 -6.22 6.84 12.15
CA VAL A 207 -6.87 7.20 10.89
C VAL A 207 -8.37 7.18 11.02
N ARG A 208 -9.04 7.96 10.18
CA ARG A 208 -10.50 8.02 10.11
C ARG A 208 -10.98 7.63 8.71
N LYS A 209 -11.93 6.71 8.66
CA LYS A 209 -12.65 6.30 7.43
C LYS A 209 -13.78 7.25 7.09
#